data_52fd81c91141486c905b9bef31731c5a
#
_entry.id   52fd81c91141486c905b9bef31731c5a
#
_cell.length_a   1.000
_cell.length_b   1.000
_cell.length_c   1.000
_cell.angle_alpha   90.00
_cell.angle_beta   90.00
_cell.angle_gamma   90.00
#
_symmetry.space_group_name_H-M   'P 1'
#
loop_
_entity.id
_entity.type
_entity.pdbx_description
1 polymer ?
#
loop_
_entity_poly.entity_id
_entity_poly.type
_entity_poly.pdbx_seq_one_letter_code
_entity_poly.pdbx_strand_id
1 'polypeptide(L)'
;MPHLIPVTTARIGDHLPLLDLLPDNQPLSWVRGGEGLVGWGCYASTKISGKNRFEQARKWWHQHLEKFSISNSVHGSGTGPLLFTSFSFDREDESVLIIPEVIVGSKAGKSWITWIGDRPQPALLETSPDFERGNFTFTDGTLSENAWKERVALAIKRIESLEVDKVVLARDIRATTNAEIEQRAILRELAAQYPATWVFAVAGLVGATPELLLRLSRGMVTSRILAGTIPKTGEDQKDLALAASLARSSKDLEEHEYAVLSVADAREPFGSATNGPESP
;
A
#
# COMPACT_ATOMS: atom_id res chain seq x y z
N MET A 1 -3.14 -21.33 33.26
CA MET A 1 -3.28 -20.05 32.54
C MET A 1 -2.87 -20.32 31.10
N PRO A 2 -3.55 -19.80 30.11
CA PRO A 2 -3.07 -19.96 28.73
C PRO A 2 -1.66 -19.36 28.62
N HIS A 3 -0.76 -20.08 27.98
CA HIS A 3 0.61 -19.63 27.77
C HIS A 3 0.58 -18.50 26.72
N LEU A 4 0.82 -17.27 27.15
CA LEU A 4 0.89 -16.12 26.25
C LEU A 4 2.16 -16.20 25.39
N ILE A 5 2.04 -15.79 24.13
CA ILE A 5 3.15 -15.83 23.17
C ILE A 5 3.91 -14.50 23.28
N PRO A 6 5.21 -14.52 23.58
CA PRO A 6 5.99 -13.30 23.67
C PRO A 6 6.10 -12.59 22.33
N VAL A 7 5.93 -11.26 22.37
CA VAL A 7 6.22 -10.36 21.26
C VAL A 7 7.13 -9.27 21.77
N THR A 8 8.32 -9.20 21.24
CA THR A 8 9.35 -8.26 21.70
C THR A 8 9.64 -7.22 20.64
N THR A 9 9.73 -5.95 21.06
CA THR A 9 10.21 -4.85 20.21
C THR A 9 11.42 -4.21 20.85
N ALA A 10 12.51 -4.13 20.08
CA ALA A 10 13.77 -3.55 20.49
C ALA A 10 14.27 -2.53 19.47
N ARG A 11 15.01 -1.53 19.94
CA ARG A 11 15.73 -0.60 19.07
C ARG A 11 16.91 -1.32 18.43
N ILE A 12 17.14 -1.05 17.14
CA ILE A 12 18.28 -1.50 16.37
C ILE A 12 18.84 -0.30 15.63
N GLY A 13 20.05 -0.15 15.38
CA GLY A 13 20.71 0.87 14.57
C GLY A 13 19.88 2.09 14.16
N ASP A 14 20.41 2.91 13.33
CA ASP A 14 19.76 4.09 12.77
C ASP A 14 19.85 4.01 11.22
N HIS A 15 18.85 4.55 10.50
CA HIS A 15 18.85 4.65 9.03
C HIS A 15 19.08 3.33 8.27
N LEU A 16 18.37 2.28 8.65
CA LEU A 16 18.48 0.99 7.95
C LEU A 16 17.84 1.02 6.55
N PRO A 17 18.48 0.41 5.55
CA PRO A 17 17.92 0.27 4.21
C PRO A 17 16.83 -0.81 4.20
N LEU A 18 15.61 -0.46 4.58
CA LEU A 18 14.52 -1.39 4.85
C LEU A 18 14.29 -2.41 3.72
N LEU A 19 14.32 -1.99 2.46
CA LEU A 19 14.07 -2.88 1.32
C LEU A 19 15.21 -3.88 1.11
N ASP A 20 16.40 -3.61 1.64
CA ASP A 20 17.56 -4.52 1.57
C ASP A 20 17.51 -5.61 2.62
N LEU A 21 16.62 -5.49 3.60
CA LEU A 21 16.41 -6.48 4.65
C LEU A 21 15.36 -7.54 4.26
N LEU A 22 14.69 -7.40 3.13
CA LEU A 22 13.63 -8.30 2.71
C LEU A 22 14.20 -9.66 2.26
N PRO A 23 13.57 -10.77 2.65
CA PRO A 23 13.92 -12.11 2.16
C PRO A 23 13.36 -12.34 0.75
N ASP A 24 13.84 -13.41 0.11
CA ASP A 24 13.43 -13.80 -1.24
C ASP A 24 11.94 -14.16 -1.32
N ASN A 25 11.42 -14.78 -0.28
CA ASN A 25 10.08 -15.31 -0.27
C ASN A 25 9.10 -14.41 0.50
N GLN A 26 7.98 -14.12 -0.13
CA GLN A 26 6.83 -13.42 0.47
C GLN A 26 7.20 -12.15 1.24
N PRO A 27 7.92 -11.20 0.62
CA PRO A 27 8.26 -9.96 1.28
C PRO A 27 7.00 -9.18 1.62
N LEU A 28 6.99 -8.56 2.80
CA LEU A 28 5.96 -7.62 3.20
C LEU A 28 6.59 -6.24 3.32
N SER A 29 6.02 -5.25 2.67
CA SER A 29 6.57 -3.89 2.73
C SER A 29 5.50 -2.82 2.68
N TRP A 30 5.78 -1.70 3.37
CA TRP A 30 5.07 -0.44 3.31
C TRP A 30 6.08 0.66 3.60
N VAL A 31 6.76 1.14 2.56
CA VAL A 31 7.92 2.03 2.67
C VAL A 31 7.75 3.25 1.78
N ARG A 32 8.15 4.43 2.27
CA ARG A 32 8.16 5.68 1.51
C ARG A 32 9.37 6.52 1.91
N GLY A 33 10.19 6.94 0.95
CA GLY A 33 11.36 7.78 1.22
C GLY A 33 12.35 7.14 2.21
N GLY A 34 12.52 5.82 2.18
CA GLY A 34 13.37 5.09 3.11
C GLY A 34 12.79 4.84 4.51
N GLU A 35 11.63 5.42 4.83
CA GLU A 35 10.92 5.20 6.09
C GLU A 35 9.72 4.27 5.91
N GLY A 36 9.35 3.54 6.94
CA GLY A 36 8.19 2.66 6.92
C GLY A 36 8.42 1.34 7.63
N LEU A 37 7.86 0.28 7.07
CA LEU A 37 7.83 -1.05 7.65
C LEU A 37 8.13 -2.10 6.59
N VAL A 38 8.93 -3.09 6.97
CA VAL A 38 9.11 -4.34 6.24
C VAL A 38 8.88 -5.50 7.18
N GLY A 39 8.47 -6.64 6.64
CA GLY A 39 8.24 -7.83 7.44
C GLY A 39 8.43 -9.11 6.64
N TRP A 40 8.63 -10.20 7.35
CA TRP A 40 8.79 -11.53 6.78
C TRP A 40 8.41 -12.64 7.76
N GLY A 41 8.36 -13.85 7.24
CA GLY A 41 7.78 -14.97 7.93
C GLY A 41 6.24 -14.84 8.03
N CYS A 42 5.59 -15.88 8.47
CA CYS A 42 4.15 -15.91 8.63
C CYS A 42 3.80 -16.57 9.96
N TYR A 43 3.58 -15.75 10.99
CA TYR A 43 3.08 -16.26 12.27
C TYR A 43 1.64 -16.76 12.12
N ALA A 44 0.80 -16.00 11.43
CA ALA A 44 -0.56 -16.38 11.10
C ALA A 44 -1.03 -15.63 9.85
N SER A 45 -1.89 -16.28 9.06
CA SER A 45 -2.56 -15.65 7.94
C SER A 45 -3.97 -16.18 7.78
N THR A 46 -4.80 -15.39 7.13
CA THR A 46 -6.16 -15.81 6.75
C THR A 46 -6.61 -15.06 5.51
N LYS A 47 -7.60 -15.64 4.84
CA LYS A 47 -8.33 -15.01 3.74
C LYS A 47 -9.76 -14.78 4.19
N ILE A 48 -10.31 -13.65 3.82
CA ILE A 48 -11.67 -13.24 4.17
C ILE A 48 -12.34 -12.58 2.98
N SER A 49 -13.66 -12.65 2.89
CA SER A 49 -14.47 -12.02 1.86
C SER A 49 -15.86 -11.62 2.40
N GLY A 50 -16.67 -11.03 1.55
CA GLY A 50 -18.05 -10.67 1.86
C GLY A 50 -18.20 -9.26 2.46
N LYS A 51 -19.44 -8.86 2.68
CA LYS A 51 -19.80 -7.52 3.18
C LYS A 51 -19.14 -7.18 4.51
N ASN A 52 -18.94 -8.17 5.37
CA ASN A 52 -18.42 -7.99 6.73
C ASN A 52 -16.91 -8.23 6.83
N ARG A 53 -16.16 -8.21 5.70
CA ARG A 53 -14.73 -8.53 5.68
C ARG A 53 -13.88 -7.65 6.61
N PHE A 54 -14.21 -6.38 6.75
CA PHE A 54 -13.49 -5.50 7.67
C PHE A 54 -13.73 -5.86 9.14
N GLU A 55 -14.96 -6.22 9.49
CA GLU A 55 -15.30 -6.68 10.85
C GLU A 55 -14.67 -8.06 11.15
N GLN A 56 -14.65 -8.96 10.16
CA GLN A 56 -13.94 -10.24 10.27
C GLN A 56 -12.45 -10.02 10.52
N ALA A 57 -11.81 -9.09 9.76
CA ALA A 57 -10.41 -8.73 9.94
C ALA A 57 -10.14 -8.19 11.34
N ARG A 58 -10.97 -7.26 11.82
CA ARG A 58 -10.87 -6.68 13.16
C ARG A 58 -10.98 -7.77 14.24
N LYS A 59 -11.96 -8.64 14.14
CA LYS A 59 -12.18 -9.73 15.09
C LYS A 59 -11.00 -10.71 15.09
N TRP A 60 -10.54 -11.12 13.91
CA TRP A 60 -9.39 -12.03 13.77
C TRP A 60 -8.12 -11.42 14.37
N TRP A 61 -7.87 -10.15 14.13
CA TRP A 61 -6.73 -9.42 14.70
C TRP A 61 -6.79 -9.37 16.24
N HIS A 62 -7.94 -9.00 16.82
CA HIS A 62 -8.12 -8.96 18.28
C HIS A 62 -7.90 -10.32 18.93
N GLN A 63 -8.39 -11.41 18.33
CA GLN A 63 -8.17 -12.78 18.83
C GLN A 63 -6.68 -13.15 18.89
N HIS A 64 -5.84 -12.60 18.03
CA HIS A 64 -4.39 -12.81 18.07
C HIS A 64 -3.73 -11.90 19.12
N LEU A 65 -4.15 -10.64 19.22
CA LEU A 65 -3.63 -9.71 20.23
C LEU A 65 -3.85 -10.23 21.67
N GLU A 66 -4.98 -10.87 21.95
CA GLU A 66 -5.28 -11.46 23.25
C GLU A 66 -4.34 -12.60 23.64
N LYS A 67 -3.68 -13.21 22.67
CA LYS A 67 -2.70 -14.30 22.89
C LYS A 67 -1.28 -13.79 23.09
N PHE A 68 -1.02 -12.52 22.88
CA PHE A 68 0.33 -11.95 22.93
C PHE A 68 0.67 -11.36 24.29
N SER A 69 1.88 -11.62 24.75
CA SER A 69 2.56 -10.88 25.82
C SER A 69 3.53 -9.89 25.21
N ILE A 70 3.17 -8.62 25.16
CA ILE A 70 3.89 -7.60 24.39
C ILE A 70 4.87 -6.85 25.28
N SER A 71 6.16 -6.92 24.95
CA SER A 71 7.25 -6.12 25.50
C SER A 71 7.78 -5.16 24.44
N ASN A 72 7.56 -3.86 24.63
CA ASN A 72 7.93 -2.84 23.66
C ASN A 72 8.77 -1.75 24.34
N SER A 73 10.06 -1.69 24.03
CA SER A 73 10.99 -0.69 24.58
C SER A 73 11.10 0.58 23.73
N VAL A 74 10.50 0.63 22.54
CA VAL A 74 10.67 1.74 21.59
C VAL A 74 9.53 2.75 21.67
N HIS A 75 8.32 2.30 21.87
CA HIS A 75 7.10 3.10 21.95
C HIS A 75 6.91 4.07 20.77
N GLY A 76 6.05 3.74 19.83
CA GLY A 76 5.77 4.58 18.67
C GLY A 76 4.83 3.96 17.65
N SER A 77 4.47 4.75 16.66
CA SER A 77 3.67 4.26 15.55
C SER A 77 4.46 3.23 14.73
N GLY A 78 3.89 2.06 14.51
CA GLY A 78 4.54 0.97 13.78
C GLY A 78 5.42 0.07 14.64
N THR A 79 5.43 0.23 15.98
CA THR A 79 6.10 -0.67 16.92
C THR A 79 5.12 -1.70 17.49
N GLY A 80 5.62 -2.86 17.89
CA GLY A 80 4.78 -3.98 18.36
C GLY A 80 4.31 -4.89 17.22
N PRO A 81 3.39 -5.83 17.51
CA PRO A 81 2.84 -6.70 16.49
C PRO A 81 2.00 -5.91 15.48
N LEU A 82 2.06 -6.28 14.22
CA LEU A 82 1.37 -5.59 13.14
C LEU A 82 0.65 -6.60 12.25
N LEU A 83 -0.35 -6.11 11.54
CA LEU A 83 -1.11 -6.83 10.53
C LEU A 83 -0.88 -6.17 9.17
N PHE A 84 -0.31 -6.91 8.22
CA PHE A 84 -0.30 -6.53 6.82
C PHE A 84 -1.56 -7.05 6.15
N THR A 85 -2.21 -6.19 5.36
CA THR A 85 -3.49 -6.53 4.73
C THR A 85 -3.54 -6.08 3.28
N SER A 86 -4.22 -6.88 2.45
CA SER A 86 -4.65 -6.48 1.12
C SER A 86 -6.14 -6.77 1.00
N PHE A 87 -6.97 -5.73 1.04
CA PHE A 87 -8.41 -5.85 0.83
C PHE A 87 -8.74 -5.76 -0.66
N SER A 88 -9.48 -6.75 -1.15
CA SER A 88 -9.98 -6.76 -2.52
C SER A 88 -10.95 -5.60 -2.75
N PHE A 89 -11.01 -5.09 -3.99
CA PHE A 89 -12.00 -4.08 -4.38
C PHE A 89 -13.41 -4.69 -4.38
N ASP A 90 -13.59 -5.82 -5.05
CA ASP A 90 -14.84 -6.55 -4.96
C ASP A 90 -14.92 -7.27 -3.61
N ARG A 91 -16.07 -7.12 -2.95
CA ARG A 91 -16.29 -7.73 -1.65
C ARG A 91 -16.42 -9.26 -1.71
N GLU A 92 -16.75 -9.82 -2.85
CA GLU A 92 -16.85 -11.26 -3.04
C GLU A 92 -15.48 -11.91 -3.27
N ASP A 93 -14.47 -11.11 -3.66
CA ASP A 93 -13.11 -11.57 -3.81
C ASP A 93 -12.39 -11.70 -2.46
N GLU A 94 -11.35 -12.53 -2.44
CA GLU A 94 -10.54 -12.78 -1.25
C GLU A 94 -9.67 -11.57 -0.90
N SER A 95 -9.76 -11.13 0.34
CA SER A 95 -8.83 -10.22 1.00
C SER A 95 -7.88 -11.02 1.86
N VAL A 96 -6.61 -10.59 1.97
CA VAL A 96 -5.56 -11.31 2.67
C VAL A 96 -5.11 -10.56 3.91
N LEU A 97 -4.93 -11.27 5.01
CA LEU A 97 -4.40 -10.78 6.28
C LEU A 97 -3.20 -11.62 6.68
N ILE A 98 -2.09 -10.96 7.05
CA ILE A 98 -0.83 -11.63 7.43
C ILE A 98 -0.26 -10.96 8.67
N ILE A 99 -0.01 -11.75 9.70
CA ILE A 99 0.82 -11.36 10.85
C ILE A 99 2.21 -11.92 10.59
N PRO A 100 3.22 -11.08 10.30
CA PRO A 100 4.58 -11.56 10.08
C PRO A 100 5.22 -12.04 11.40
N GLU A 101 6.20 -12.90 11.30
CA GLU A 101 7.01 -13.32 12.45
C GLU A 101 8.02 -12.23 12.88
N VAL A 102 8.53 -11.48 11.90
CA VAL A 102 9.50 -10.41 12.10
C VAL A 102 9.05 -9.17 11.36
N ILE A 103 9.19 -8.03 12.01
CA ILE A 103 8.91 -6.71 11.47
C ILE A 103 10.10 -5.81 11.76
N VAL A 104 10.59 -5.10 10.76
CA VAL A 104 11.56 -4.02 10.94
C VAL A 104 10.94 -2.72 10.49
N GLY A 105 11.09 -1.69 11.30
CA GLY A 105 10.61 -0.36 10.98
C GLY A 105 11.69 0.70 11.10
N SER A 106 11.53 1.77 10.33
CA SER A 106 12.38 2.97 10.41
C SER A 106 11.52 4.22 10.28
N LYS A 107 11.75 5.19 11.15
CA LYS A 107 11.06 6.47 11.12
C LYS A 107 11.87 7.56 11.86
N ALA A 108 12.02 8.73 11.24
CA ALA A 108 12.74 9.87 11.81
C ALA A 108 14.14 9.49 12.32
N GLY A 109 14.87 8.72 11.52
CA GLY A 109 16.23 8.27 11.82
C GLY A 109 16.33 7.14 12.86
N LYS A 110 15.23 6.66 13.41
CA LYS A 110 15.22 5.58 14.41
C LYS A 110 14.70 4.30 13.79
N SER A 111 15.39 3.18 14.04
CA SER A 111 14.97 1.88 13.56
C SER A 111 14.73 0.91 14.72
N TRP A 112 13.79 -0.01 14.51
CA TRP A 112 13.41 -1.03 15.48
C TRP A 112 13.10 -2.35 14.80
N ILE A 113 13.18 -3.42 15.58
CA ILE A 113 12.75 -4.76 15.20
C ILE A 113 11.69 -5.26 16.18
N THR A 114 10.65 -5.91 15.66
CA THR A 114 9.66 -6.65 16.43
C THR A 114 9.67 -8.11 15.97
N TRP A 115 9.66 -9.05 16.92
CA TRP A 115 9.55 -10.47 16.59
C TRP A 115 8.58 -11.19 17.53
N ILE A 116 8.01 -12.28 17.02
CA ILE A 116 7.04 -13.12 17.72
C ILE A 116 7.71 -14.44 18.11
N GLY A 117 7.46 -14.87 19.34
CA GLY A 117 7.94 -16.14 19.89
C GLY A 117 9.09 -15.98 20.88
N ASP A 118 9.31 -17.05 21.65
CA ASP A 118 10.39 -17.15 22.65
C ASP A 118 11.70 -17.58 21.95
N ARG A 119 12.33 -16.60 21.31
CA ARG A 119 13.60 -16.77 20.59
C ARG A 119 14.46 -15.52 20.73
N PRO A 120 15.79 -15.63 20.56
CA PRO A 120 16.66 -14.47 20.49
C PRO A 120 16.24 -13.50 19.38
N GLN A 121 16.69 -12.25 19.50
CA GLN A 121 16.49 -11.26 18.43
C GLN A 121 16.99 -11.82 17.10
N PRO A 122 16.15 -11.82 16.04
CA PRO A 122 16.58 -12.25 14.71
C PRO A 122 17.73 -11.41 14.17
N ALA A 123 18.68 -12.06 13.51
CA ALA A 123 19.72 -11.35 12.78
C ALA A 123 19.12 -10.63 11.56
N LEU A 124 19.61 -9.44 11.28
CA LEU A 124 19.29 -8.72 10.06
C LEU A 124 20.33 -9.10 8.99
N LEU A 125 19.87 -9.58 7.87
CA LEU A 125 20.70 -9.90 6.73
C LEU A 125 20.38 -8.89 5.63
N GLU A 126 21.38 -8.10 5.26
CA GLU A 126 21.28 -7.27 4.07
C GLU A 126 21.40 -8.18 2.85
N THR A 127 20.41 -8.15 2.00
CA THR A 127 20.35 -8.95 0.78
C THR A 127 20.45 -8.03 -0.42
N SER A 128 21.35 -8.34 -1.34
CA SER A 128 21.38 -7.73 -2.65
C SER A 128 20.87 -8.75 -3.63
N PRO A 129 19.66 -8.64 -4.16
CA PRO A 129 19.19 -9.56 -5.17
C PRO A 129 20.01 -9.35 -6.45
N ASP A 130 20.69 -10.39 -6.90
CA ASP A 130 21.15 -10.48 -8.27
C ASP A 130 19.92 -10.60 -9.15
N PHE A 131 19.66 -9.57 -9.93
CA PHE A 131 18.49 -9.50 -10.76
C PHE A 131 18.87 -9.72 -12.22
N GLU A 132 18.65 -10.92 -12.71
CA GLU A 132 18.59 -11.16 -14.16
C GLU A 132 17.21 -10.70 -14.67
N ARG A 133 17.21 -9.63 -15.44
CA ARG A 133 16.00 -9.23 -16.17
C ARG A 133 15.70 -10.29 -17.22
N GLY A 134 14.72 -11.15 -16.95
CA GLY A 134 14.20 -12.07 -17.94
C GLY A 134 13.57 -11.33 -19.12
N ASN A 135 13.45 -12.02 -20.25
CA ASN A 135 12.69 -11.51 -21.38
C ASN A 135 11.19 -11.62 -21.09
N PHE A 136 10.48 -10.51 -21.15
CA PHE A 136 9.04 -10.47 -20.94
C PHE A 136 8.27 -10.56 -22.25
N THR A 137 7.27 -11.41 -22.26
CA THR A 137 6.24 -11.47 -23.31
C THR A 137 4.93 -10.94 -22.71
N PHE A 138 4.29 -10.02 -23.40
CA PHE A 138 3.06 -9.39 -22.98
C PHE A 138 1.88 -9.94 -23.78
N THR A 139 0.79 -10.28 -23.08
CA THR A 139 -0.46 -10.72 -23.67
C THR A 139 -1.63 -9.98 -23.03
N ASP A 140 -2.77 -10.02 -23.66
CA ASP A 140 -4.00 -9.49 -23.07
C ASP A 140 -4.29 -10.20 -21.73
N GLY A 141 -4.80 -9.42 -20.79
CA GLY A 141 -5.35 -9.92 -19.54
C GLY A 141 -6.82 -10.35 -19.69
N THR A 142 -7.67 -9.84 -18.83
CA THR A 142 -9.13 -10.16 -18.82
C THR A 142 -9.85 -9.64 -20.08
N LEU A 143 -9.41 -8.49 -20.60
CA LEU A 143 -9.97 -7.86 -21.80
C LEU A 143 -8.90 -7.64 -22.86
N SER A 144 -9.26 -7.95 -24.11
CA SER A 144 -8.44 -7.53 -25.26
C SER A 144 -8.46 -6.00 -25.42
N GLU A 145 -7.49 -5.47 -26.17
CA GLU A 145 -7.44 -4.03 -26.47
C GLU A 145 -8.73 -3.52 -27.11
N ASN A 146 -9.30 -4.27 -28.05
CA ASN A 146 -10.54 -3.87 -28.73
C ASN A 146 -11.74 -3.91 -27.79
N ALA A 147 -11.88 -4.98 -26.98
CA ALA A 147 -12.94 -5.07 -25.98
C ALA A 147 -12.83 -3.95 -24.93
N TRP A 148 -11.62 -3.52 -24.58
CA TRP A 148 -11.40 -2.38 -23.72
C TRP A 148 -11.89 -1.07 -24.36
N LYS A 149 -11.54 -0.79 -25.61
CA LYS A 149 -12.01 0.39 -26.34
C LYS A 149 -13.54 0.45 -26.44
N GLU A 150 -14.18 -0.69 -26.67
CA GLU A 150 -15.66 -0.80 -26.67
C GLU A 150 -16.27 -0.47 -25.29
N ARG A 151 -15.63 -0.91 -24.18
CA ARG A 151 -16.08 -0.58 -22.83
C ARG A 151 -15.94 0.92 -22.53
N VAL A 152 -14.84 1.54 -22.98
CA VAL A 152 -14.65 3.00 -22.86
C VAL A 152 -15.74 3.75 -23.62
N ALA A 153 -16.01 3.38 -24.86
CA ALA A 153 -17.06 4.00 -25.68
C ALA A 153 -18.46 3.84 -25.04
N LEU A 154 -18.75 2.68 -24.45
CA LEU A 154 -19.99 2.46 -23.71
C LEU A 154 -20.07 3.34 -22.46
N ALA A 155 -18.99 3.47 -21.70
CA ALA A 155 -18.94 4.31 -20.51
C ALA A 155 -19.21 5.78 -20.86
N ILE A 156 -18.62 6.29 -21.93
CA ILE A 156 -18.87 7.67 -22.42
C ILE A 156 -20.36 7.85 -22.74
N LYS A 157 -21.00 6.94 -23.46
CA LYS A 157 -22.43 7.03 -23.77
C LYS A 157 -23.30 7.05 -22.53
N ARG A 158 -22.96 6.29 -21.48
CA ARG A 158 -23.70 6.28 -20.22
C ARG A 158 -23.53 7.60 -19.43
N ILE A 159 -22.36 8.22 -19.52
CA ILE A 159 -22.14 9.55 -18.95
C ILE A 159 -22.98 10.60 -19.72
N GLU A 160 -22.96 10.57 -21.04
CA GLU A 160 -23.76 11.46 -21.90
C GLU A 160 -25.26 11.31 -21.67
N SER A 161 -25.74 10.11 -21.33
CA SER A 161 -27.14 9.83 -20.99
C SER A 161 -27.49 10.11 -19.52
N LEU A 162 -26.56 10.64 -18.73
CA LEU A 162 -26.73 10.94 -17.30
C LEU A 162 -27.10 9.70 -16.44
N GLU A 163 -26.71 8.51 -16.86
CA GLU A 163 -26.86 7.29 -16.06
C GLU A 163 -25.81 7.21 -14.95
N VAL A 164 -24.62 7.77 -15.21
CA VAL A 164 -23.51 7.88 -14.27
C VAL A 164 -22.79 9.20 -14.50
N ASP A 165 -22.31 9.82 -13.43
CA ASP A 165 -21.56 11.09 -13.52
C ASP A 165 -20.09 10.86 -13.85
N LYS A 166 -19.51 9.80 -13.28
CA LYS A 166 -18.09 9.44 -13.44
C LYS A 166 -17.90 7.94 -13.37
N VAL A 167 -16.94 7.43 -14.13
CA VAL A 167 -16.47 6.04 -14.04
C VAL A 167 -14.95 5.99 -14.17
N VAL A 168 -14.31 5.15 -13.36
CA VAL A 168 -12.89 4.81 -13.48
C VAL A 168 -12.79 3.39 -14.02
N LEU A 169 -12.13 3.24 -15.15
CA LEU A 169 -11.96 1.97 -15.83
C LEU A 169 -10.51 1.48 -15.64
N ALA A 170 -10.32 0.19 -15.36
CA ALA A 170 -9.04 -0.46 -15.26
C ALA A 170 -8.90 -1.60 -16.29
N ARG A 171 -7.70 -1.83 -16.79
CA ARG A 171 -7.35 -2.94 -17.67
C ARG A 171 -6.09 -3.61 -17.14
N ASP A 172 -6.07 -4.92 -17.19
CA ASP A 172 -4.91 -5.73 -16.87
C ASP A 172 -4.16 -6.19 -18.12
N ILE A 173 -2.86 -6.40 -17.97
CA ILE A 173 -1.98 -7.01 -18.97
C ILE A 173 -1.23 -8.14 -18.28
N ARG A 174 -1.08 -9.28 -18.95
CA ARG A 174 -0.27 -10.38 -18.47
C ARG A 174 1.13 -10.29 -19.02
N ALA A 175 2.11 -10.20 -18.14
CA ALA A 175 3.53 -10.33 -18.47
C ALA A 175 4.02 -11.72 -18.05
N THR A 176 4.67 -12.43 -18.97
CA THR A 176 5.26 -13.74 -18.72
C THR A 176 6.75 -13.68 -19.01
N THR A 177 7.53 -14.32 -18.16
CA THR A 177 8.99 -14.41 -18.31
C THR A 177 9.45 -15.85 -18.06
N ASN A 178 10.61 -16.19 -18.56
CA ASN A 178 11.30 -17.47 -18.34
C ASN A 178 12.19 -17.48 -17.09
N ALA A 179 12.30 -16.34 -16.39
CA ALA A 179 13.03 -16.19 -15.14
C ALA A 179 12.06 -15.98 -13.98
N GLU A 180 12.49 -16.28 -12.76
CA GLU A 180 11.74 -15.95 -11.56
C GLU A 180 11.60 -14.42 -11.41
N ILE A 181 10.40 -13.98 -11.05
CA ILE A 181 10.14 -12.55 -10.81
C ILE A 181 10.57 -12.21 -9.38
N GLU A 182 11.70 -11.53 -9.27
CA GLU A 182 12.25 -11.10 -7.99
C GLU A 182 11.52 -9.83 -7.49
N GLN A 183 10.62 -10.01 -6.53
CA GLN A 183 9.80 -8.92 -6.00
C GLN A 183 10.62 -7.80 -5.36
N ARG A 184 11.74 -8.11 -4.71
CA ARG A 184 12.62 -7.11 -4.06
C ARG A 184 13.25 -6.16 -5.08
N ALA A 185 13.62 -6.68 -6.25
CA ALA A 185 14.17 -5.86 -7.33
C ALA A 185 13.12 -4.87 -7.86
N ILE A 186 11.86 -5.32 -8.01
CA ILE A 186 10.75 -4.45 -8.39
C ILE A 186 10.53 -3.37 -7.33
N LEU A 187 10.50 -3.72 -6.05
CA LEU A 187 10.32 -2.78 -4.95
C LEU A 187 11.42 -1.71 -4.92
N ARG A 188 12.68 -2.11 -5.10
CA ARG A 188 13.81 -1.17 -5.16
C ARG A 188 13.74 -0.24 -6.36
N GLU A 189 13.40 -0.77 -7.53
CA GLU A 189 13.25 0.03 -8.74
C GLU A 189 12.11 1.05 -8.58
N LEU A 190 10.96 0.64 -8.05
CA LEU A 190 9.84 1.53 -7.76
C LEU A 190 10.22 2.61 -6.73
N ALA A 191 10.93 2.25 -5.66
CA ALA A 191 11.37 3.21 -4.65
C ALA A 191 12.38 4.22 -5.20
N ALA A 192 13.27 3.80 -6.10
CA ALA A 192 14.25 4.66 -6.75
C ALA A 192 13.61 5.61 -7.75
N GLN A 193 12.69 5.10 -8.58
CA GLN A 193 12.01 5.90 -9.62
C GLN A 193 10.95 6.84 -9.04
N TYR A 194 10.27 6.42 -7.96
CA TYR A 194 9.13 7.14 -7.38
C TYR A 194 9.30 7.36 -5.87
N PRO A 195 10.30 8.16 -5.44
CA PRO A 195 10.65 8.31 -4.02
C PRO A 195 9.54 8.94 -3.16
N ALA A 196 8.58 9.63 -3.78
CA ALA A 196 7.45 10.24 -3.10
C ALA A 196 6.25 9.29 -2.89
N THR A 197 6.32 8.05 -3.40
CA THR A 197 5.24 7.06 -3.29
C THR A 197 5.48 6.08 -2.15
N TRP A 198 4.40 5.47 -1.65
CA TRP A 198 4.50 4.26 -0.83
C TRP A 198 4.75 3.07 -1.74
N VAL A 199 5.83 2.37 -1.49
CA VAL A 199 6.17 1.11 -2.15
C VAL A 199 5.74 -0.03 -1.23
N PHE A 200 4.96 -0.96 -1.76
CA PHE A 200 4.34 -1.99 -0.96
C PHE A 200 4.44 -3.39 -1.58
N ALA A 201 4.45 -4.39 -0.71
CA ALA A 201 4.28 -5.80 -1.07
C ALA A 201 3.44 -6.51 -0.01
N VAL A 202 2.41 -7.23 -0.43
CA VAL A 202 1.57 -8.08 0.43
C VAL A 202 1.04 -9.27 -0.39
N ALA A 203 1.38 -10.48 0.01
CA ALA A 203 0.87 -11.72 -0.61
C ALA A 203 1.03 -11.78 -2.15
N GLY A 204 2.18 -11.34 -2.66
CA GLY A 204 2.47 -11.33 -4.10
C GLY A 204 2.00 -10.08 -4.84
N LEU A 205 1.13 -9.26 -4.25
CA LEU A 205 0.80 -7.94 -4.78
C LEU A 205 1.95 -6.98 -4.51
N VAL A 206 2.54 -6.40 -5.55
CA VAL A 206 3.64 -5.44 -5.47
C VAL A 206 3.25 -4.17 -6.22
N GLY A 207 3.55 -3.01 -5.65
CA GLY A 207 3.22 -1.75 -6.30
C GLY A 207 3.78 -0.51 -5.63
N ALA A 208 3.47 0.63 -6.22
CA ALA A 208 3.75 1.95 -5.68
C ALA A 208 2.52 2.85 -5.83
N THR A 209 2.23 3.65 -4.80
CA THR A 209 1.09 4.58 -4.83
C THR A 209 1.43 5.91 -4.15
N PRO A 210 1.09 7.06 -4.74
CA PRO A 210 1.17 8.36 -4.08
C PRO A 210 -0.03 8.62 -3.16
N GLU A 211 -1.10 7.83 -3.29
CA GLU A 211 -2.39 8.08 -2.66
C GLU A 211 -2.49 7.43 -1.29
N LEU A 212 -3.07 8.15 -0.34
CA LEU A 212 -3.33 7.69 1.01
C LEU A 212 -4.85 7.65 1.24
N LEU A 213 -5.45 6.48 1.09
CA LEU A 213 -6.88 6.32 1.32
C LEU A 213 -7.26 6.74 2.75
N LEU A 214 -6.56 6.21 3.74
CA LEU A 214 -6.85 6.51 5.14
C LEU A 214 -5.63 6.29 6.04
N ARG A 215 -5.40 7.23 6.95
CA ARG A 215 -4.51 7.06 8.11
C ARG A 215 -5.26 7.44 9.37
N LEU A 216 -5.35 6.52 10.31
CA LEU A 216 -5.80 6.81 11.67
C LEU A 216 -4.58 6.89 12.59
N SER A 217 -4.38 8.03 13.21
CA SER A 217 -3.28 8.22 14.17
C SER A 217 -3.72 9.13 15.31
N ARG A 218 -3.62 8.64 16.54
CA ARG A 218 -4.00 9.37 17.77
C ARG A 218 -5.40 9.99 17.71
N GLY A 219 -6.36 9.25 17.17
CA GLY A 219 -7.74 9.72 17.00
C GLY A 219 -7.98 10.63 15.80
N MET A 220 -6.93 11.02 15.08
CA MET A 220 -7.03 11.83 13.86
C MET A 220 -7.03 10.96 12.62
N VAL A 221 -8.04 11.14 11.78
CA VAL A 221 -8.16 10.52 10.46
C VAL A 221 -7.61 11.49 9.41
N THR A 222 -6.70 11.00 8.58
CA THR A 222 -6.14 11.74 7.44
C THR A 222 -6.34 10.93 6.17
N SER A 223 -6.76 11.59 5.10
CA SER A 223 -6.84 11.04 3.74
C SER A 223 -6.09 11.99 2.81
N ARG A 224 -5.42 11.45 1.79
CA ARG A 224 -4.86 12.24 0.69
C ARG A 224 -5.45 11.69 -0.59
N ILE A 225 -6.31 12.49 -1.19
CA ILE A 225 -7.01 12.16 -2.42
C ILE A 225 -6.28 12.88 -3.55
N LEU A 226 -5.95 12.15 -4.59
CA LEU A 226 -5.32 12.67 -5.80
C LEU A 226 -6.18 12.30 -7.00
N ALA A 227 -6.43 13.27 -7.87
CA ALA A 227 -7.07 13.06 -9.15
C ALA A 227 -6.51 14.05 -10.18
N GLY A 228 -6.54 13.67 -11.46
CA GLY A 228 -5.85 14.37 -12.52
C GLY A 228 -4.36 14.00 -12.59
N THR A 229 -3.85 13.81 -13.80
CA THR A 229 -2.45 13.42 -14.02
C THR A 229 -1.91 14.12 -15.24
N ILE A 230 -0.69 14.67 -15.10
CA ILE A 230 0.04 15.26 -16.20
C ILE A 230 1.47 14.72 -16.21
N PRO A 231 2.04 14.36 -17.37
CA PRO A 231 3.39 13.85 -17.44
C PRO A 231 4.42 14.92 -17.11
N LYS A 232 5.47 14.55 -16.39
CA LYS A 232 6.66 15.36 -16.17
C LYS A 232 7.61 15.23 -17.37
N THR A 233 8.20 16.33 -17.78
CA THR A 233 9.20 16.39 -18.87
C THR A 233 10.63 16.35 -18.34
N GLY A 234 10.84 16.69 -17.07
CA GLY A 234 12.15 16.86 -16.44
C GLY A 234 12.77 18.25 -16.67
N GLU A 235 12.04 19.16 -17.33
CA GLU A 235 12.44 20.55 -17.52
C GLU A 235 11.60 21.46 -16.60
N ASP A 236 12.21 22.07 -15.61
CA ASP A 236 11.52 22.80 -14.53
C ASP A 236 10.50 23.83 -15.02
N GLN A 237 10.82 24.61 -16.07
CA GLN A 237 9.89 25.63 -16.59
C GLN A 237 8.69 25.01 -17.31
N LYS A 238 8.90 23.91 -18.05
CA LYS A 238 7.80 23.19 -18.70
C LYS A 238 6.94 22.48 -17.69
N ASP A 239 7.55 21.84 -16.69
CA ASP A 239 6.85 21.14 -15.65
C ASP A 239 6.01 22.11 -14.80
N LEU A 240 6.51 23.32 -14.53
CA LEU A 240 5.74 24.36 -13.87
C LEU A 240 4.54 24.83 -14.71
N ALA A 241 4.73 25.02 -16.01
CA ALA A 241 3.63 25.38 -16.92
C ALA A 241 2.57 24.27 -17.03
N LEU A 242 3.00 23.01 -17.06
CA LEU A 242 2.12 21.85 -17.07
C LEU A 242 1.33 21.76 -15.74
N ALA A 243 2.00 21.93 -14.60
CA ALA A 243 1.33 21.97 -13.29
C ALA A 243 0.27 23.08 -13.21
N ALA A 244 0.60 24.29 -13.73
CA ALA A 244 -0.36 25.38 -13.80
C ALA A 244 -1.54 25.09 -14.76
N SER A 245 -1.32 24.34 -15.82
CA SER A 245 -2.37 23.86 -16.74
C SER A 245 -3.29 22.86 -16.05
N LEU A 246 -2.73 21.88 -15.32
CA LEU A 246 -3.50 20.92 -14.54
C LEU A 246 -4.38 21.62 -13.51
N ALA A 247 -3.82 22.55 -12.74
CA ALA A 247 -4.53 23.31 -11.73
C ALA A 247 -5.69 24.20 -12.27
N ARG A 248 -5.70 24.48 -13.58
CA ARG A 248 -6.75 25.25 -14.26
C ARG A 248 -7.69 24.40 -15.10
N SER A 249 -7.43 23.11 -15.20
CA SER A 249 -8.28 22.18 -15.96
C SER A 249 -9.60 21.98 -15.24
N SER A 250 -10.69 22.45 -15.79
CA SER A 250 -12.04 22.25 -15.23
C SER A 250 -12.37 20.76 -15.10
N LYS A 251 -11.97 19.96 -16.07
CA LYS A 251 -12.15 18.51 -16.05
C LYS A 251 -11.44 17.85 -14.87
N ASP A 252 -10.17 18.18 -14.66
CA ASP A 252 -9.37 17.57 -13.60
C ASP A 252 -9.81 18.06 -12.21
N LEU A 253 -10.24 19.33 -12.10
CA LEU A 253 -10.84 19.88 -10.88
C LEU A 253 -12.16 19.18 -10.54
N GLU A 254 -13.05 18.98 -11.50
CA GLU A 254 -14.31 18.25 -11.32
C GLU A 254 -14.02 16.78 -10.92
N GLU A 255 -13.05 16.14 -11.56
CA GLU A 255 -12.62 14.80 -11.19
C GLU A 255 -12.15 14.71 -9.75
N HIS A 256 -11.38 15.71 -9.31
CA HIS A 256 -10.88 15.79 -7.93
C HIS A 256 -12.03 16.02 -6.94
N GLU A 257 -12.99 16.88 -7.27
CA GLU A 257 -14.14 17.20 -6.42
C GLU A 257 -14.99 15.96 -6.13
N TYR A 258 -15.29 15.12 -7.14
CA TYR A 258 -16.01 13.85 -6.92
C TYR A 258 -15.29 12.94 -5.93
N ALA A 259 -13.99 12.82 -6.04
CA ALA A 259 -13.20 11.97 -5.15
C ALA A 259 -13.19 12.53 -3.71
N VAL A 260 -13.03 13.85 -3.55
CA VAL A 260 -13.04 14.52 -2.24
C VAL A 260 -14.41 14.39 -1.56
N LEU A 261 -15.49 14.66 -2.27
CA LEU A 261 -16.86 14.56 -1.74
C LEU A 261 -17.17 13.12 -1.29
N SER A 262 -16.82 12.11 -2.07
CA SER A 262 -17.04 10.71 -1.72
C SER A 262 -16.38 10.33 -0.39
N VAL A 263 -15.16 10.82 -0.12
CA VAL A 263 -14.46 10.56 1.14
C VAL A 263 -15.02 11.42 2.28
N ALA A 264 -15.40 12.67 2.00
CA ALA A 264 -16.00 13.56 2.99
C ALA A 264 -17.32 12.98 3.52
N ASP A 265 -18.21 12.55 2.63
CA ASP A 265 -19.50 11.93 2.97
C ASP A 265 -19.31 10.65 3.80
N ALA A 266 -18.35 9.80 3.39
CA ALA A 266 -18.03 8.58 4.12
C ALA A 266 -17.48 8.83 5.54
N ARG A 267 -16.91 10.02 5.80
CA ARG A 267 -16.34 10.42 7.10
C ARG A 267 -17.35 11.14 8.01
N GLU A 268 -18.39 11.75 7.48
CA GLU A 268 -19.37 12.52 8.23
C GLU A 268 -19.87 11.84 9.52
N PRO A 269 -20.20 10.53 9.53
CA PRO A 269 -20.65 9.84 10.73
C PRO A 269 -19.62 9.72 11.86
N PHE A 270 -18.33 9.97 11.56
CA PHE A 270 -17.22 9.76 12.49
C PHE A 270 -16.61 11.05 13.05
N GLY A 271 -17.07 12.24 12.66
CA GLY A 271 -16.62 13.50 13.20
C GLY A 271 -16.59 14.66 12.21
N SER A 272 -16.28 15.87 12.70
CA SER A 272 -16.16 17.06 11.85
C SER A 272 -14.93 16.99 10.96
N ALA A 273 -15.09 17.28 9.67
CA ALA A 273 -13.98 17.43 8.74
C ALA A 273 -13.43 18.87 8.81
N THR A 274 -12.12 19.00 8.94
CA THR A 274 -11.42 20.25 8.60
C THR A 274 -10.66 20.03 7.30
N ASN A 275 -11.04 20.75 6.26
CA ASN A 275 -10.24 20.82 5.04
C ASN A 275 -9.02 21.72 5.34
N GLY A 276 -7.84 21.15 5.41
CA GLY A 276 -6.60 21.91 5.42
C GLY A 276 -6.23 22.32 4.01
N PRO A 277 -5.55 23.47 3.83
CA PRO A 277 -4.99 23.80 2.53
C PRO A 277 -4.01 22.71 2.13
N GLU A 278 -4.20 22.17 0.96
CA GLU A 278 -3.23 21.27 0.33
C GLU A 278 -2.00 22.11 -0.02
N SER A 279 -0.86 21.75 0.56
CA SER A 279 0.41 22.17 0.00
C SER A 279 0.71 21.26 -1.17
N PRO A 280 1.01 21.80 -2.35
CA PRO A 280 1.35 21.04 -3.54
C PRO A 280 2.62 20.18 -3.36
#